data_4ca910f844eab8ef489b0bfc87fce184
#
_entry.id   4ca910f844eab8ef489b0bfc87fce184
#
_cell.length_a   1.000
_cell.length_b   1.000
_cell.length_c   1.000
_cell.angle_alpha   90.00
_cell.angle_beta   90.00
_cell.angle_gamma   90.00
#
_symmetry.space_group_name_H-M   'P 1'
#
loop_
_entity.id
_entity.type
_entity.pdbx_description
1 polymer ?
#
loop_
_entity_poly.entity_id
_entity_poly.type
_entity_poly.pdbx_seq_one_letter_code
_entity_poly.pdbx_strand_id
1 'polypeptide(L)' 'MLRLVGYDARSQILEVVFNTGGTYQYKEVPASEYERLMSSESIGQYMHRHIIDRYDYERIN' A
#
# COMPACT_ATOMS: atom_id res chain seq x y z
N MET A 1 7.76 10.37 -2.37
CA MET A 1 7.09 9.62 -1.34
C MET A 1 6.98 8.14 -1.65
N LEU A 2 6.28 7.74 -2.69
CA LEU A 2 6.22 6.34 -3.11
C LEU A 2 6.94 6.17 -4.43
N ARG A 3 7.72 5.10 -4.54
CA ARG A 3 8.40 4.77 -5.79
C ARG A 3 7.61 3.76 -6.60
N LEU A 4 7.04 2.77 -5.95
CA LEU A 4 6.33 1.70 -6.61
C LEU A 4 5.17 1.24 -5.74
N VAL A 5 4.08 0.85 -6.40
CA VAL A 5 2.94 0.22 -5.75
C VAL A 5 2.57 -1.00 -6.57
N GLY A 6 2.51 -2.15 -5.93
CA GLY A 6 2.06 -3.37 -6.56
C GLY A 6 0.97 -4.02 -5.73
N TYR A 7 0.09 -4.77 -6.39
CA TYR A 7 -1.01 -5.40 -5.68
C TYR A 7 -1.24 -6.80 -6.23
N ASP A 8 -1.39 -7.76 -5.32
CA ASP A 8 -1.73 -9.13 -5.68
C ASP A 8 -3.13 -9.42 -5.16
N ALA A 9 -4.08 -9.52 -6.08
CA ALA A 9 -5.48 -9.72 -5.70
C ALA A 9 -5.72 -11.09 -5.07
N ARG A 10 -4.91 -12.08 -5.40
CA ARG A 10 -5.12 -13.42 -4.87
C ARG A 10 -4.76 -13.51 -3.40
N SER A 11 -3.65 -12.91 -3.03
CA SER A 11 -3.21 -12.90 -1.64
C SER A 11 -3.67 -11.68 -0.87
N GLN A 12 -4.23 -10.68 -1.57
CA GLN A 12 -4.63 -9.40 -1.01
C GLN A 12 -3.46 -8.69 -0.35
N ILE A 13 -2.30 -8.80 -0.96
CA ILE A 13 -1.09 -8.13 -0.49
C ILE A 13 -0.86 -6.87 -1.32
N LEU A 14 -0.74 -5.76 -0.63
CA LEU A 14 -0.36 -4.48 -1.23
C LEU A 14 1.10 -4.23 -0.92
N GLU A 15 1.94 -4.20 -1.95
CA GLU A 15 3.37 -3.96 -1.76
C GLU A 15 3.70 -2.53 -2.14
N VAL A 16 4.41 -1.84 -1.27
CA VAL A 16 4.73 -0.44 -1.45
C VAL A 16 6.23 -0.23 -1.22
N VAL A 17 6.88 0.44 -2.18
CA VAL A 17 8.27 0.85 -2.02
C VAL A 17 8.28 2.35 -1.80
N PHE A 18 8.81 2.76 -0.66
CA PHE A 18 8.88 4.18 -0.32
C PHE A 18 10.18 4.80 -0.85
N ASN A 19 10.16 6.11 -1.09
CA ASN A 19 11.34 6.81 -1.57
C ASN A 19 12.52 6.69 -0.63
N THR A 20 12.25 6.48 0.64
CA THR A 20 13.30 6.30 1.63
C THR A 20 13.98 4.93 1.53
N GLY A 21 13.46 4.04 0.67
CA GLY A 21 14.10 2.76 0.39
C GLY A 21 13.46 1.56 1.04
N GLY A 22 12.48 1.73 1.91
CA GLY A 22 11.83 0.60 2.55
C GLY A 22 10.77 -0.02 1.67
N THR A 23 10.68 -1.34 1.68
CA THR A 23 9.63 -2.09 0.98
C THR A 23 8.74 -2.76 2.01
N TYR A 24 7.45 -2.49 1.92
CA TYR A 24 6.46 -2.98 2.89
C TYR A 24 5.37 -3.73 2.18
N GLN A 25 4.91 -4.82 2.80
CA GLN A 25 3.76 -5.56 2.31
C GLN A 25 2.63 -5.44 3.32
N TYR A 26 1.53 -4.81 2.90
CA TYR A 26 0.34 -4.67 3.73
C TYR A 26 -0.61 -5.82 3.43
N LYS A 27 -1.12 -6.45 4.49
CA LYS A 27 -1.84 -7.72 4.38
C LYS A 27 -3.33 -7.53 4.45
N GLU A 28 -4.07 -8.43 3.80
CA GLU A 28 -5.53 -8.45 3.83
C GLU A 28 -6.13 -7.14 3.34
N VAL A 29 -5.53 -6.59 2.30
CA VAL A 29 -6.04 -5.37 1.67
C VAL A 29 -7.00 -5.78 0.56
N PRO A 30 -8.29 -5.43 0.68
CA PRO A 30 -9.23 -5.80 -0.37
C PRO A 30 -8.98 -5.01 -1.65
N ALA A 31 -9.38 -5.59 -2.77
CA ALA A 31 -9.17 -4.95 -4.07
C ALA A 31 -9.80 -3.57 -4.13
N SER A 32 -10.94 -3.38 -3.46
CA SER A 32 -11.60 -2.08 -3.45
C SER A 32 -10.73 -1.01 -2.81
N GLU A 33 -9.96 -1.37 -1.78
CA GLU A 33 -9.06 -0.41 -1.14
C GLU A 33 -7.92 -0.04 -2.07
N TYR A 34 -7.38 -1.03 -2.78
CA TYR A 34 -6.34 -0.76 -3.76
C TYR A 34 -6.86 0.16 -4.87
N GLU A 35 -8.09 -0.07 -5.33
CA GLU A 35 -8.67 0.78 -6.37
C GLU A 35 -8.85 2.20 -5.89
N ARG A 36 -9.30 2.38 -4.65
CA ARG A 36 -9.43 3.72 -4.08
C ARG A 36 -8.09 4.42 -3.97
N LEU A 37 -7.07 3.66 -3.55
CA LEU A 37 -5.71 4.19 -3.46
C LEU A 37 -5.24 4.71 -4.80
N MET A 38 -5.40 3.90 -5.85
CA MET A 38 -4.91 4.27 -7.18
C MET A 38 -5.73 5.38 -7.81
N SER A 39 -6.97 5.56 -7.37
CA SER A 39 -7.84 6.62 -7.87
C SER A 39 -7.69 7.92 -7.10
N SER A 40 -6.96 7.92 -6.00
CA SER A 40 -6.86 9.09 -5.15
C SER A 40 -6.02 10.17 -5.81
N GLU A 41 -6.26 11.42 -5.39
CA GLU A 41 -5.48 12.54 -5.90
C GLU A 41 -4.04 12.49 -5.41
N SER A 42 -3.84 11.93 -4.22
CA SER A 42 -2.51 11.80 -3.65
C SER A 42 -2.38 10.42 -3.02
N ILE A 43 -1.60 9.57 -3.66
CA ILE A 43 -1.39 8.22 -3.17
C ILE A 43 -0.74 8.26 -1.78
N GLY A 44 0.21 9.17 -1.59
CA GLY A 44 0.88 9.29 -0.30
C GLY A 44 -0.07 9.66 0.83
N GLN A 45 -0.95 10.63 0.59
CA GLN A 45 -1.92 11.01 1.60
C GLN A 45 -2.92 9.88 1.88
N TYR A 46 -3.34 9.19 0.83
CA TYR A 46 -4.26 8.08 1.01
C TYR A 46 -3.64 6.98 1.86
N MET A 47 -2.36 6.67 1.60
CA MET A 47 -1.65 5.69 2.41
C MET A 47 -1.67 6.07 3.89
N HIS A 48 -1.33 7.32 4.20
CA HIS A 48 -1.31 7.76 5.58
C HIS A 48 -2.67 7.73 6.25
N ARG A 49 -3.71 8.10 5.51
CA ARG A 49 -5.04 8.23 6.10
C ARG A 49 -5.76 6.90 6.23
N HIS A 50 -5.52 5.97 5.30
CA HIS A 50 -6.41 4.81 5.17
C HIS A 50 -5.70 3.47 5.23
N ILE A 51 -4.37 3.43 5.11
CA ILE A 51 -3.69 2.14 4.98
C ILE A 51 -2.65 1.93 6.07
N ILE A 52 -1.78 2.90 6.31
CA ILE A 52 -0.60 2.67 7.14
C ILE A 52 -0.97 2.21 8.55
N ASP A 53 -1.99 2.79 9.16
CA ASP A 53 -2.37 2.44 10.53
C ASP A 53 -3.55 1.48 10.59
N ARG A 54 -4.02 0.97 9.45
CA ARG A 54 -5.23 0.13 9.42
C ARG A 54 -4.96 -1.30 9.08
N TYR A 55 -3.87 -1.59 8.38
CA TYR A 55 -3.56 -2.94 7.92
C TYR A 55 -2.26 -3.41 8.53
N ASP A 56 -2.21 -4.69 8.85
CA ASP A 56 -0.97 -5.31 9.27
C ASP A 56 0.03 -5.28 8.12
N TYR A 57 1.29 -5.16 8.45
CA TYR A 57 2.31 -5.08 7.42
C TYR A 57 3.57 -5.79 7.86
N GLU A 58 4.41 -6.07 6.87
CA GLU A 58 5.72 -6.62 7.09
C GLU A 58 6.73 -5.84 6.23
N ARG A 59 7.80 -5.39 6.85
CA ARG A 59 8.87 -4.79 6.08
C ARG A 59 9.79 -5.88 5.57
N ILE A 60 9.97 -5.93 4.25
CA ILE A 60 10.76 -7.00 3.63
C ILE A 60 12.09 -6.52 3.10
N ASN A 61 12.37 -5.23 3.21
CA ASN A 61 13.64 -4.72 2.75
C ASN A 61 14.03 -3.46 3.52
#